data_9bc38293f5f1f424aa73c2150c09a61d
#
_entry.id   9bc38293f5f1f424aa73c2150c09a61d
#
_cell.length_a   1.000
_cell.length_b   1.000
_cell.length_c   1.000
_cell.angle_alpha   90.00
_cell.angle_beta   90.00
_cell.angle_gamma   90.00
#
_symmetry.space_group_name_H-M   'P 1'
#
loop_
_entity.id
_entity.type
_entity.pdbx_description
1 polymer ?
#
loop_
_entity_poly.entity_id
_entity_poly.type
_entity_poly.pdbx_seq_one_letter_code
_entity_poly.pdbx_strand_id
1 'polypeptide(L)' 'MYSVEEFDKAKTRILRYILYKKRTENEVRTKFKNDIDEEMLEDAIEYL' A
#
# COMPACT_ATOMS: atom_id res chain seq x y z
N MET A 1 -13.45 2.98 7.37
CA MET A 1 -12.40 2.85 8.40
C MET A 1 -11.86 1.44 8.44
N TYR A 2 -10.59 1.27 8.68
CA TYR A 2 -9.92 -0.03 8.62
C TYR A 2 -9.24 -0.34 9.95
N SER A 3 -8.98 -1.63 10.20
CA SER A 3 -8.34 -2.06 11.44
C SER A 3 -6.82 -1.93 11.34
N VAL A 4 -6.15 -1.95 12.50
CA VAL A 4 -4.70 -1.92 12.55
C VAL A 4 -4.11 -3.13 11.82
N GLU A 5 -4.75 -4.29 11.98
CA GLU A 5 -4.29 -5.52 11.32
C GLU A 5 -4.36 -5.39 9.79
N GLU A 6 -5.45 -4.81 9.29
CA GLU A 6 -5.59 -4.59 7.86
C GLU A 6 -4.54 -3.62 7.34
N PHE A 7 -4.28 -2.57 8.11
CA PHE A 7 -3.28 -1.58 7.76
C PHE A 7 -1.88 -2.22 7.72
N ASP A 8 -1.54 -3.04 8.71
CA ASP A 8 -0.26 -3.73 8.74
C ASP A 8 -0.09 -4.66 7.55
N LYS A 9 -1.13 -5.39 7.20
CA LYS A 9 -1.10 -6.27 6.03
C LYS A 9 -0.88 -5.47 4.74
N ALA A 10 -1.59 -4.36 4.60
CA ALA A 10 -1.45 -3.51 3.43
C ALA A 10 -0.04 -2.95 3.33
N LYS A 11 0.51 -2.44 4.42
CA LYS A 11 1.87 -1.92 4.45
C LYS A 11 2.89 -2.98 4.04
N THR A 12 2.72 -4.19 4.57
CA THR A 12 3.63 -5.29 4.25
C THR A 12 3.57 -5.64 2.76
N ARG A 13 2.37 -5.71 2.20
CA ARG A 13 2.21 -6.00 0.77
C ARG A 13 2.86 -4.93 -0.10
N ILE A 14 2.64 -3.68 0.24
CA ILE A 14 3.20 -2.55 -0.50
C ILE A 14 4.73 -2.56 -0.39
N LEU A 15 5.24 -2.76 0.81
CA LEU A 15 6.68 -2.79 1.04
C LEU A 15 7.35 -3.89 0.24
N ARG A 16 6.78 -5.09 0.24
CA ARG A 16 7.31 -6.22 -0.56
C ARG A 16 7.33 -5.89 -2.04
N TYR A 17 6.28 -5.25 -2.52
CA TYR A 17 6.19 -4.86 -3.91
C TYR A 17 7.30 -3.88 -4.29
N ILE A 18 7.53 -2.89 -3.43
CA ILE A 18 8.58 -1.89 -3.65
C ILE A 18 9.97 -2.51 -3.58
N LEU A 19 10.19 -3.42 -2.63
CA LEU A 19 11.49 -4.08 -2.45
C LEU A 19 11.80 -5.07 -3.58
N TYR A 20 10.77 -5.65 -4.16
CA TYR A 20 10.96 -6.57 -5.28
C TYR A 20 11.52 -5.84 -6.50
N LYS A 21 10.99 -4.68 -6.81
CA LYS A 21 11.48 -3.76 -7.84
C LYS A 21 11.13 -2.35 -7.41
N LYS A 22 12.02 -1.41 -7.66
CA LYS A 22 11.73 -0.02 -7.38
C LYS A 22 10.49 0.42 -8.15
N ARG A 23 9.54 1.01 -7.45
CA ARG A 23 8.29 1.51 -8.03
C ARG A 23 8.03 2.93 -7.59
N THR A 24 7.41 3.71 -8.46
CA THR A 24 6.95 5.05 -8.09
C THR A 24 5.66 4.94 -7.29
N GLU A 25 5.30 6.03 -6.61
CA GLU A 25 4.03 6.07 -5.88
C GLU A 25 2.85 5.79 -6.81
N ASN A 26 2.89 6.34 -8.02
CA ASN A 26 1.82 6.12 -8.99
C ASN A 26 1.67 4.65 -9.36
N GLU A 27 2.78 3.95 -9.52
CA GLU A 27 2.75 2.52 -9.80
C GLU A 27 2.17 1.74 -8.64
N VAL A 28 2.54 2.09 -7.42
CA VAL A 28 2.00 1.45 -6.22
C VAL A 28 0.50 1.68 -6.14
N ARG A 29 0.04 2.90 -6.32
CA ARG A 29 -1.38 3.22 -6.30
C ARG A 29 -2.14 2.43 -7.35
N THR A 30 -1.62 2.38 -8.56
CA THR A 30 -2.26 1.65 -9.66
C THR A 30 -2.34 0.16 -9.35
N LYS A 31 -1.26 -0.40 -8.81
CA LYS A 31 -1.22 -1.83 -8.49
C LYS A 31 -2.25 -2.22 -7.43
N PHE A 32 -2.37 -1.42 -6.40
CA PHE A 32 -3.20 -1.77 -5.23
C PHE A 32 -4.56 -1.06 -5.21
N LYS A 33 -4.86 -0.27 -6.21
CA LYS A 33 -6.08 0.53 -6.26
C LYS A 33 -7.35 -0.29 -6.00
N ASN A 34 -7.42 -1.48 -6.56
CA ASN A 34 -8.60 -2.33 -6.42
C ASN A 34 -8.47 -3.34 -5.29
N ASP A 35 -7.27 -3.56 -4.78
CA ASP A 35 -7.01 -4.54 -3.72
C ASP A 35 -7.07 -3.93 -2.33
N ILE A 36 -6.74 -2.66 -2.22
CA ILE A 36 -6.65 -1.95 -0.94
C ILE A 36 -7.53 -0.71 -1.00
N ASP A 37 -8.26 -0.45 0.08
CA ASP A 37 -9.06 0.75 0.20
C ASP A 37 -8.20 1.98 -0.06
N GLU A 38 -8.72 2.91 -0.82
CA GLU A 38 -7.98 4.11 -1.21
C GLU A 38 -7.44 4.88 0.00
N GLU A 39 -8.25 5.06 1.03
CA GLU A 39 -7.83 5.75 2.23
C GLU A 39 -6.65 5.05 2.90
N MET A 40 -6.76 3.73 3.04
CA MET A 40 -5.71 2.93 3.64
C MET A 40 -4.46 2.91 2.77
N LEU A 41 -4.64 2.84 1.47
CA LEU A 41 -3.53 2.86 0.52
C LEU A 41 -2.72 4.15 0.63
N GLU A 42 -3.41 5.30 0.65
CA GLU A 42 -2.74 6.60 0.78
C GLU A 42 -2.02 6.72 2.12
N ASP A 43 -2.64 6.28 3.19
CA ASP A 43 -2.02 6.30 4.50
C ASP A 43 -0.77 5.43 4.54
N ALA A 44 -0.82 4.26 3.93
CA ALA A 44 0.31 3.35 3.88
C ALA A 44 1.46 3.93 3.06
N ILE A 45 1.15 4.55 1.94
CA ILE A 45 2.17 5.18 1.09
C ILE A 45 2.83 6.33 1.84
N GLU A 46 2.06 7.14 2.53
CA GLU A 46 2.59 8.25 3.31
C GLU A 46 3.47 7.74 4.45
N TYR A 47 3.09 6.64 5.07
CA TYR A 47 3.85 6.04 6.14
C TYR A 47 5.23 5.55 5.65
N LEU A 48 5.27 4.99 4.47
CA LEU A 48 6.50 4.48 3.89
C LEU A 48 7.32 5.58 3.23
#